data_9da5544f223f43d4e8599afac702497c
#
_entry.id   9da5544f223f43d4e8599afac702497c
#
_cell.length_a   1.000
_cell.length_b   1.000
_cell.length_c   1.000
_cell.angle_alpha   90.00
_cell.angle_beta   90.00
_cell.angle_gamma   90.00
#
_symmetry.space_group_name_H-M   'P 1'
#
loop_
_entity.id
_entity.type
_entity.pdbx_description
1 polymer ?
#
loop_
_entity_poly.entity_id
_entity_poly.type
_entity_poly.pdbx_seq_one_letter_code
_entity_poly.pdbx_strand_id
1 'polypeptide(L)'
;MSAEEEQSQSGYDDGLAGGPGAPTPLSALEGIAGLTKRDIQLFIDGGYNTVESVAYTPRKILEQIKGISEQKSTKILSEASKLVPMGFTTATEMHARRSELISITTGSKQLDTLLAGGIETGSITEVFGEFRTGKSQICHTLAVTCQLPFDMGGGEGKCLYIDTEGTFRPVRLLAVAERYGLNGEEVLDNVAYARAYNSEHQLQLLNQAATMMTETRFSLLIVDSATSLYRTDFMGRGELSSRQTHLAKFMRTLQRLADEFGIAVVITNQVVAQVDGGPSAMFNPDPKKPIGGNIIAHASTTRLSLKKGRGETRICKIYDSPCLPESDCMFAITAEGIGDPSPKDLEKD
;
A
#
# COMPACT_ATOMS: atom_id res chain seq x y z
N MET A 1 -25.30 -42.92 -38.46
CA MET A 1 -25.26 -42.60 -37.02
C MET A 1 -24.08 -41.68 -36.83
N SER A 2 -24.35 -40.40 -36.89
CA SER A 2 -23.41 -39.29 -36.82
C SER A 2 -23.24 -38.89 -35.37
N ALA A 3 -21.98 -38.90 -34.89
CA ALA A 3 -21.59 -38.29 -33.63
C ALA A 3 -21.22 -36.84 -33.91
N GLU A 4 -21.96 -35.92 -33.32
CA GLU A 4 -21.67 -34.49 -33.32
C GLU A 4 -20.56 -34.22 -32.31
N GLU A 5 -19.44 -33.65 -32.78
CA GLU A 5 -18.39 -33.08 -31.98
C GLU A 5 -18.84 -31.73 -31.42
N GLU A 6 -19.13 -31.65 -30.15
CA GLU A 6 -19.24 -30.38 -29.42
C GLU A 6 -17.85 -29.81 -29.23
N GLN A 7 -17.53 -28.81 -30.02
CA GLN A 7 -16.41 -27.90 -29.78
C GLN A 7 -16.75 -26.96 -28.61
N SER A 8 -16.20 -27.24 -27.45
CA SER A 8 -16.17 -26.29 -26.33
C SER A 8 -15.24 -25.16 -26.69
N GLN A 9 -15.81 -24.00 -27.07
CA GLN A 9 -15.10 -22.74 -27.09
C GLN A 9 -14.78 -22.32 -25.66
N SER A 10 -13.52 -22.46 -25.25
CA SER A 10 -13.00 -21.78 -24.07
C SER A 10 -12.90 -20.28 -24.41
N GLY A 11 -13.93 -19.52 -24.04
CA GLY A 11 -13.85 -18.07 -23.99
C GLY A 11 -12.85 -17.71 -22.90
N TYR A 12 -11.77 -17.05 -23.29
CA TYR A 12 -10.95 -16.28 -22.36
C TYR A 12 -11.82 -15.15 -21.83
N ASP A 13 -12.28 -15.32 -20.61
CA ASP A 13 -12.95 -14.27 -19.86
C ASP A 13 -11.87 -13.24 -19.49
N ASP A 14 -11.84 -12.13 -20.22
CA ASP A 14 -10.99 -10.97 -19.91
C ASP A 14 -11.39 -10.48 -18.52
N GLY A 15 -10.48 -10.73 -17.55
CA GLY A 15 -10.69 -10.59 -16.11
C GLY A 15 -11.14 -9.21 -15.68
N LEU A 16 -12.42 -8.97 -15.73
CA LEU A 16 -13.08 -7.95 -14.95
C LEU A 16 -12.98 -8.32 -13.47
N ALA A 17 -12.56 -7.37 -12.65
CA ALA A 17 -12.40 -7.43 -11.22
C ALA A 17 -13.68 -7.93 -10.51
N GLY A 18 -13.87 -9.24 -10.40
CA GLY A 18 -15.06 -9.89 -9.87
C GLY A 18 -14.80 -11.17 -9.07
N GLY A 19 -13.58 -11.34 -8.52
CA GLY A 19 -13.31 -12.42 -7.58
C GLY A 19 -13.97 -12.19 -6.21
N PRO A 20 -14.11 -13.22 -5.36
CA PRO A 20 -14.57 -13.06 -3.99
C PRO A 20 -13.74 -12.01 -3.25
N GLY A 21 -14.38 -10.94 -2.77
CA GLY A 21 -13.71 -9.83 -2.06
C GLY A 21 -13.32 -8.64 -2.95
N ALA A 22 -13.59 -8.65 -4.25
CA ALA A 22 -13.40 -7.46 -5.09
C ALA A 22 -14.43 -6.38 -4.72
N PRO A 23 -14.02 -5.08 -4.69
CA PRO A 23 -14.92 -4.01 -4.35
C PRO A 23 -16.01 -3.86 -5.42
N THR A 24 -17.23 -3.47 -4.98
CA THR A 24 -18.39 -3.30 -5.86
C THR A 24 -18.29 -1.97 -6.61
N PRO A 25 -18.30 -1.95 -7.95
CA PRO A 25 -18.29 -0.70 -8.70
C PRO A 25 -19.46 0.20 -8.30
N LEU A 26 -19.23 1.51 -8.21
CA LEU A 26 -20.26 2.46 -7.80
C LEU A 26 -21.43 2.52 -8.79
N SER A 27 -21.19 2.17 -10.05
CA SER A 27 -22.23 2.03 -11.08
C SER A 27 -23.34 1.03 -10.71
N ALA A 28 -23.09 0.10 -9.79
CA ALA A 28 -24.10 -0.82 -9.28
C ALA A 28 -25.28 -0.11 -8.57
N LEU A 29 -25.06 1.14 -8.12
CA LEU A 29 -26.11 1.96 -7.50
C LEU A 29 -26.91 2.81 -8.52
N GLU A 30 -26.58 2.77 -9.81
CA GLU A 30 -27.31 3.51 -10.85
C GLU A 30 -28.76 3.04 -10.94
N GLY A 31 -29.68 3.98 -10.95
CA GLY A 31 -31.14 3.72 -10.98
C GLY A 31 -31.73 3.34 -9.61
N ILE A 32 -30.96 3.04 -8.61
CA ILE A 32 -31.44 2.69 -7.26
C ILE A 32 -31.81 3.97 -6.51
N ALA A 33 -32.95 3.99 -5.85
CA ALA A 33 -33.43 5.12 -5.03
C ALA A 33 -33.49 6.48 -5.79
N GLY A 34 -33.54 6.46 -7.13
CA GLY A 34 -33.52 7.64 -7.96
C GLY A 34 -32.14 8.28 -8.15
N LEU A 35 -31.08 7.55 -7.91
CA LEU A 35 -29.71 7.96 -8.26
C LEU A 35 -29.52 7.83 -9.79
N THR A 36 -29.19 8.94 -10.43
CA THR A 36 -28.98 8.97 -11.88
C THR A 36 -27.51 8.67 -12.23
N LYS A 37 -27.28 8.27 -13.47
CA LYS A 37 -25.91 8.10 -14.00
C LYS A 37 -25.05 9.35 -13.78
N ARG A 38 -25.65 10.54 -13.91
CA ARG A 38 -24.97 11.82 -13.67
C ARG A 38 -24.58 11.97 -12.19
N ASP A 39 -25.44 11.53 -11.26
CA ASP A 39 -25.12 11.58 -9.84
C ASP A 39 -23.94 10.65 -9.51
N ILE A 40 -23.98 9.41 -10.02
CA ILE A 40 -22.88 8.44 -9.87
C ILE A 40 -21.57 9.01 -10.42
N GLN A 41 -21.61 9.64 -11.62
CA GLN A 41 -20.42 10.25 -12.22
C GLN A 41 -19.83 11.36 -11.35
N LEU A 42 -20.63 12.18 -10.68
CA LEU A 42 -20.15 13.22 -9.77
C LEU A 42 -19.39 12.62 -8.56
N PHE A 43 -19.80 11.46 -8.05
CA PHE A 43 -19.07 10.76 -7.00
C PHE A 43 -17.77 10.16 -7.52
N ILE A 44 -17.77 9.58 -8.72
CA ILE A 44 -16.56 9.05 -9.37
C ILE A 44 -15.56 10.19 -9.62
N ASP A 45 -15.99 11.32 -10.13
CA ASP A 45 -15.16 12.51 -10.35
C ASP A 45 -14.61 13.07 -9.02
N GLY A 46 -15.33 12.85 -7.92
CA GLY A 46 -14.91 13.16 -6.56
C GLY A 46 -13.94 12.14 -5.94
N GLY A 47 -13.56 11.08 -6.68
CA GLY A 47 -12.63 10.06 -6.23
C GLY A 47 -13.28 8.87 -5.52
N TYR A 48 -14.60 8.67 -5.67
CA TYR A 48 -15.35 7.55 -5.10
C TYR A 48 -15.79 6.60 -6.21
N ASN A 49 -15.03 5.53 -6.43
CA ASN A 49 -15.23 4.62 -7.55
C ASN A 49 -16.02 3.36 -7.18
N THR A 50 -16.16 3.07 -5.90
CA THR A 50 -16.78 1.83 -5.39
C THR A 50 -17.86 2.15 -4.36
N VAL A 51 -18.73 1.18 -4.13
CA VAL A 51 -19.78 1.26 -3.11
C VAL A 51 -19.15 1.34 -1.72
N GLU A 52 -18.08 0.58 -1.50
CA GLU A 52 -17.29 0.54 -0.25
C GLU A 52 -16.70 1.93 0.07
N SER A 53 -16.12 2.62 -0.94
CA SER A 53 -15.55 3.95 -0.74
C SER A 53 -16.57 4.97 -0.26
N VAL A 54 -17.81 4.88 -0.76
CA VAL A 54 -18.93 5.72 -0.33
C VAL A 54 -19.38 5.32 1.08
N ALA A 55 -19.58 4.01 1.33
CA ALA A 55 -20.07 3.50 2.61
C ALA A 55 -19.13 3.87 3.78
N TYR A 56 -17.81 3.85 3.55
CA TYR A 56 -16.80 4.19 4.57
C TYR A 56 -16.57 5.69 4.77
N THR A 57 -17.20 6.54 3.95
CA THR A 57 -16.97 7.98 3.99
C THR A 57 -18.08 8.71 4.75
N PRO A 58 -17.73 9.60 5.71
CA PRO A 58 -18.71 10.41 6.42
C PRO A 58 -19.53 11.28 5.46
N ARG A 59 -20.85 11.39 5.70
CA ARG A 59 -21.79 12.19 4.87
C ARG A 59 -21.26 13.60 4.58
N LYS A 60 -20.75 14.30 5.59
CA LYS A 60 -20.21 15.67 5.45
C LYS A 60 -19.06 15.79 4.44
N ILE A 61 -18.31 14.72 4.22
CA ILE A 61 -17.22 14.69 3.23
C ILE A 61 -17.83 14.52 1.83
N LEU A 62 -18.85 13.66 1.67
CA LEU A 62 -19.53 13.46 0.41
C LEU A 62 -20.27 14.74 -0.05
N GLU A 63 -20.79 15.53 0.89
CA GLU A 63 -21.43 16.82 0.62
C GLU A 63 -20.47 17.90 0.08
N GLN A 64 -19.17 17.73 0.25
CA GLN A 64 -18.14 18.62 -0.30
C GLN A 64 -17.93 18.41 -1.81
N ILE A 65 -18.45 17.32 -2.36
CA ILE A 65 -18.36 17.05 -3.79
C ILE A 65 -19.27 18.05 -4.55
N LYS A 66 -18.68 18.78 -5.48
CA LYS A 66 -19.40 19.78 -6.27
C LYS A 66 -20.59 19.17 -7.01
N GLY A 67 -21.77 19.71 -6.77
CA GLY A 67 -23.02 19.23 -7.41
C GLY A 67 -23.77 18.15 -6.63
N ILE A 68 -23.27 17.74 -5.48
CA ILE A 68 -23.96 16.82 -4.57
C ILE A 68 -24.67 17.60 -3.47
N SER A 69 -25.99 17.37 -3.35
CA SER A 69 -26.82 17.92 -2.28
C SER A 69 -26.84 16.98 -1.08
N GLU A 70 -27.24 17.51 0.10
CA GLU A 70 -27.44 16.72 1.31
C GLU A 70 -28.38 15.52 1.08
N GLN A 71 -29.44 15.71 0.30
CA GLN A 71 -30.39 14.64 -0.02
C GLN A 71 -29.72 13.53 -0.85
N LYS A 72 -28.90 13.89 -1.82
CA LYS A 72 -28.18 12.91 -2.67
C LYS A 72 -27.12 12.16 -1.88
N SER A 73 -26.35 12.86 -1.04
CA SER A 73 -25.35 12.22 -0.18
C SER A 73 -25.98 11.24 0.83
N THR A 74 -27.13 11.61 1.41
CA THR A 74 -27.87 10.74 2.31
C THR A 74 -28.42 9.51 1.59
N LYS A 75 -28.98 9.67 0.38
CA LYS A 75 -29.51 8.55 -0.40
C LYS A 75 -28.43 7.56 -0.78
N ILE A 76 -27.34 8.03 -1.40
CA ILE A 76 -26.27 7.13 -1.85
C ILE A 76 -25.63 6.40 -0.67
N LEU A 77 -25.41 7.09 0.44
CA LEU A 77 -24.86 6.49 1.64
C LEU A 77 -25.78 5.41 2.24
N SER A 78 -27.10 5.66 2.24
CA SER A 78 -28.10 4.68 2.68
C SER A 78 -28.08 3.43 1.80
N GLU A 79 -28.00 3.57 0.49
CA GLU A 79 -27.96 2.43 -0.43
C GLU A 79 -26.62 1.69 -0.36
N ALA A 80 -25.50 2.41 -0.31
CA ALA A 80 -24.18 1.82 -0.15
C ALA A 80 -24.07 1.01 1.16
N SER A 81 -24.61 1.53 2.26
CA SER A 81 -24.59 0.85 3.56
C SER A 81 -25.41 -0.43 3.63
N LYS A 82 -26.32 -0.65 2.68
CA LYS A 82 -27.08 -1.92 2.57
C LYS A 82 -26.25 -3.02 1.93
N LEU A 83 -25.32 -2.65 1.04
CA LEU A 83 -24.49 -3.60 0.29
C LEU A 83 -23.19 -3.94 1.05
N VAL A 84 -22.70 -3.02 1.87
CA VAL A 84 -21.45 -3.18 2.59
C VAL A 84 -21.73 -3.57 4.05
N PRO A 85 -21.27 -4.74 4.52
CA PRO A 85 -21.47 -5.17 5.90
C PRO A 85 -20.57 -4.35 6.86
N MET A 86 -21.17 -3.38 7.55
CA MET A 86 -20.50 -2.50 8.53
C MET A 86 -20.95 -2.76 9.98
N GLY A 87 -21.68 -3.86 10.21
CA GLY A 87 -22.14 -4.25 11.54
C GLY A 87 -21.10 -5.04 12.35
N PHE A 88 -21.52 -5.50 13.52
CA PHE A 88 -20.70 -6.42 14.30
C PHE A 88 -20.56 -7.76 13.59
N THR A 89 -19.38 -8.35 13.69
CA THR A 89 -19.07 -9.71 13.25
C THR A 89 -18.44 -10.48 14.41
N THR A 90 -18.35 -11.79 14.33
CA THR A 90 -17.69 -12.60 15.35
C THR A 90 -16.17 -12.60 15.17
N ALA A 91 -15.42 -12.84 16.26
CA ALA A 91 -13.97 -13.01 16.17
C ALA A 91 -13.60 -14.21 15.28
N THR A 92 -14.43 -15.23 15.21
CA THR A 92 -14.26 -16.40 14.33
C THR A 92 -14.34 -16.01 12.85
N GLU A 93 -15.36 -15.21 12.48
CA GLU A 93 -15.48 -14.70 11.10
C GLU A 93 -14.33 -13.76 10.74
N MET A 94 -13.92 -12.90 11.70
CA MET A 94 -12.77 -12.02 11.50
C MET A 94 -11.48 -12.81 11.32
N HIS A 95 -11.28 -13.88 12.09
CA HIS A 95 -10.14 -14.78 11.94
C HIS A 95 -10.13 -15.47 10.57
N ALA A 96 -11.28 -15.95 10.09
CA ALA A 96 -11.40 -16.52 8.77
C ALA A 96 -11.03 -15.53 7.66
N ARG A 97 -11.56 -14.29 7.72
CA ARG A 97 -11.20 -13.22 6.76
C ARG A 97 -9.71 -12.89 6.79
N ARG A 98 -9.09 -12.86 7.98
CA ARG A 98 -7.65 -12.61 8.08
C ARG A 98 -6.80 -13.76 7.54
N SER A 99 -7.30 -14.98 7.57
CA SER A 99 -6.63 -16.15 6.97
C SER A 99 -6.61 -16.10 5.44
N GLU A 100 -7.48 -15.29 4.83
CA GLU A 100 -7.54 -15.06 3.38
C GLU A 100 -6.60 -13.93 2.91
N LEU A 101 -6.01 -13.18 3.86
CA LEU A 101 -5.06 -12.12 3.51
C LEU A 101 -3.78 -12.71 2.91
N ILE A 102 -3.30 -12.03 1.89
CA ILE A 102 -2.10 -12.42 1.17
C ILE A 102 -0.90 -11.74 1.81
N SER A 103 0.22 -12.44 1.88
CA SER A 103 1.51 -11.89 2.26
C SER A 103 2.45 -11.93 1.06
N ILE A 104 2.99 -10.75 0.69
CA ILE A 104 3.91 -10.63 -0.45
C ILE A 104 5.34 -10.82 0.04
N THR A 105 6.06 -11.77 -0.56
CA THR A 105 7.47 -12.03 -0.21
C THR A 105 8.36 -10.82 -0.45
N THR A 106 9.24 -10.56 0.49
CA THR A 106 10.27 -9.52 0.38
C THR A 106 11.48 -9.94 -0.46
N GLY A 107 11.58 -11.22 -0.79
CA GLY A 107 12.73 -11.82 -1.45
C GLY A 107 13.80 -12.34 -0.50
N SER A 108 13.70 -12.11 0.81
CA SER A 108 14.54 -12.67 1.87
C SER A 108 13.71 -13.56 2.77
N LYS A 109 14.11 -14.82 2.93
CA LYS A 109 13.43 -15.77 3.82
C LYS A 109 13.49 -15.34 5.29
N GLN A 110 14.60 -14.74 5.70
CA GLN A 110 14.75 -14.24 7.07
C GLN A 110 13.77 -13.08 7.33
N LEU A 111 13.64 -12.16 6.37
CA LEU A 111 12.72 -11.04 6.49
C LEU A 111 11.26 -11.49 6.41
N ASP A 112 10.94 -12.44 5.54
CA ASP A 112 9.60 -13.04 5.47
C ASP A 112 9.24 -13.79 6.75
N THR A 113 10.20 -14.51 7.36
CA THR A 113 10.00 -15.16 8.67
C THR A 113 9.74 -14.15 9.77
N LEU A 114 10.48 -13.04 9.80
CA LEU A 114 10.29 -11.94 10.75
C LEU A 114 8.85 -11.37 10.63
N LEU A 115 8.33 -11.27 9.41
CA LEU A 115 7.02 -10.72 9.09
C LEU A 115 5.89 -11.77 9.09
N ALA A 116 6.17 -13.01 9.50
CA ALA A 116 5.22 -14.12 9.48
C ALA A 116 4.62 -14.41 8.09
N GLY A 117 5.40 -14.22 7.03
CA GLY A 117 5.02 -14.55 5.64
C GLY A 117 5.42 -13.49 4.62
N GLY A 118 5.64 -12.25 5.02
CA GLY A 118 5.97 -11.14 4.14
C GLY A 118 5.15 -9.88 4.41
N ILE A 119 4.97 -9.05 3.40
CA ILE A 119 4.17 -7.81 3.51
C ILE A 119 2.69 -8.14 3.37
N GLU A 120 1.93 -7.92 4.43
CA GLU A 120 0.50 -8.24 4.51
C GLU A 120 -0.35 -7.27 3.67
N THR A 121 -1.32 -7.80 2.92
CA THR A 121 -2.33 -6.98 2.22
C THR A 121 -3.39 -6.43 3.20
N GLY A 122 -4.16 -5.42 2.76
CA GLY A 122 -5.21 -4.81 3.58
C GLY A 122 -4.68 -3.89 4.70
N SER A 123 -3.39 -3.57 4.71
CA SER A 123 -2.78 -2.72 5.73
C SER A 123 -1.62 -1.89 5.21
N ILE A 124 -1.18 -0.91 6.00
CA ILE A 124 -0.01 -0.07 5.70
C ILE A 124 1.19 -0.61 6.46
N THR A 125 2.25 -0.94 5.73
CA THR A 125 3.58 -1.23 6.28
C THR A 125 4.48 -0.02 6.05
N GLU A 126 4.98 0.57 7.13
CA GLU A 126 5.98 1.64 7.11
C GLU A 126 7.39 1.07 7.24
N VAL A 127 8.26 1.45 6.31
CA VAL A 127 9.68 1.12 6.34
C VAL A 127 10.49 2.40 6.53
N PHE A 128 11.12 2.57 7.68
CA PHE A 128 11.87 3.79 7.97
C PHE A 128 13.32 3.50 8.36
N GLY A 129 14.17 4.48 8.20
CA GLY A 129 15.59 4.38 8.51
C GLY A 129 16.39 5.48 7.84
N GLU A 130 17.68 5.53 8.14
CA GLU A 130 18.60 6.48 7.56
C GLU A 130 18.79 6.30 6.04
N PHE A 131 19.52 7.20 5.45
CA PHE A 131 19.97 7.08 4.07
C PHE A 131 20.79 5.79 3.87
N ARG A 132 20.62 5.12 2.74
CA ARG A 132 21.30 3.85 2.37
C ARG A 132 21.00 2.63 3.27
N THR A 133 19.87 2.62 3.97
CA THR A 133 19.45 1.44 4.76
C THR A 133 18.67 0.39 3.95
N GLY A 134 18.38 0.66 2.67
CA GLY A 134 17.73 -0.31 1.77
C GLY A 134 16.24 -0.11 1.54
N LYS A 135 15.63 0.98 2.02
CA LYS A 135 14.19 1.24 1.86
C LYS A 135 13.71 1.12 0.42
N SER A 136 14.29 1.88 -0.50
CA SER A 136 13.92 1.83 -1.93
C SER A 136 14.27 0.49 -2.59
N GLN A 137 15.30 -0.23 -2.10
CA GLN A 137 15.64 -1.56 -2.61
C GLN A 137 14.56 -2.60 -2.24
N ILE A 138 14.00 -2.50 -1.04
CA ILE A 138 12.83 -3.30 -0.65
C ILE A 138 11.67 -2.97 -1.56
N CYS A 139 11.38 -1.68 -1.82
CA CYS A 139 10.31 -1.24 -2.71
C CYS A 139 10.48 -1.78 -4.14
N HIS A 140 11.68 -1.71 -4.72
CA HIS A 140 11.95 -2.25 -6.07
C HIS A 140 11.74 -3.77 -6.12
N THR A 141 12.17 -4.51 -5.11
CA THR A 141 11.97 -5.96 -5.05
C THR A 141 10.48 -6.29 -4.92
N LEU A 142 9.76 -5.62 -4.04
CA LEU A 142 8.32 -5.81 -3.84
C LEU A 142 7.50 -5.49 -5.10
N ALA A 143 7.90 -4.50 -5.89
CA ALA A 143 7.24 -4.16 -7.16
C ALA A 143 7.26 -5.32 -8.18
N VAL A 144 8.22 -6.22 -8.05
CA VAL A 144 8.30 -7.45 -8.86
C VAL A 144 7.63 -8.62 -8.15
N THR A 145 7.94 -8.86 -6.89
CA THR A 145 7.45 -10.03 -6.16
C THR A 145 5.93 -10.00 -5.96
N CYS A 146 5.30 -8.83 -5.93
CA CYS A 146 3.85 -8.73 -5.88
C CYS A 146 3.14 -9.30 -7.11
N GLN A 147 3.85 -9.47 -8.23
CA GLN A 147 3.34 -10.04 -9.48
C GLN A 147 3.47 -11.56 -9.53
N LEU A 148 4.22 -12.17 -8.62
CA LEU A 148 4.39 -13.62 -8.56
C LEU A 148 3.06 -14.31 -8.24
N PRO A 149 2.91 -15.60 -8.63
CA PRO A 149 1.79 -16.44 -8.20
C PRO A 149 1.72 -16.56 -6.68
N PHE A 150 0.54 -16.84 -6.14
CA PHE A 150 0.31 -16.99 -4.70
C PHE A 150 1.17 -18.06 -4.05
N ASP A 151 1.38 -19.19 -4.74
CA ASP A 151 2.21 -20.31 -4.27
C ASP A 151 3.72 -19.95 -4.20
N MET A 152 4.13 -18.89 -4.89
CA MET A 152 5.48 -18.33 -4.82
C MET A 152 5.59 -17.12 -3.85
N GLY A 153 4.55 -16.85 -3.08
CA GLY A 153 4.51 -15.71 -2.15
C GLY A 153 4.24 -14.38 -2.86
N GLY A 154 3.56 -14.39 -3.99
CA GLY A 154 3.14 -13.20 -4.70
C GLY A 154 1.71 -12.79 -4.41
N GLY A 155 1.24 -11.73 -5.07
CA GLY A 155 -0.11 -11.22 -4.98
C GLY A 155 -0.90 -11.35 -6.29
N GLU A 156 -0.31 -11.92 -7.34
CA GLU A 156 -0.89 -12.03 -8.69
C GLU A 156 -1.51 -10.71 -9.19
N GLY A 157 -0.86 -9.59 -8.89
CA GLY A 157 -1.38 -8.27 -9.23
C GLY A 157 -0.27 -7.28 -9.60
N LYS A 158 -0.69 -6.18 -10.22
CA LYS A 158 0.18 -5.08 -10.61
C LYS A 158 0.62 -4.25 -9.40
N CYS A 159 1.62 -3.41 -9.62
CA CYS A 159 2.14 -2.46 -8.64
C CYS A 159 1.87 -1.02 -9.06
N LEU A 160 1.39 -0.20 -8.12
CA LEU A 160 1.41 1.26 -8.22
C LEU A 160 2.63 1.79 -7.46
N TYR A 161 3.47 2.58 -8.11
CA TYR A 161 4.68 3.14 -7.52
C TYR A 161 4.68 4.67 -7.60
N ILE A 162 4.51 5.33 -6.48
CA ILE A 162 4.59 6.80 -6.35
C ILE A 162 5.98 7.15 -5.82
N ASP A 163 6.77 7.83 -6.65
CA ASP A 163 8.14 8.26 -6.34
C ASP A 163 8.16 9.76 -6.06
N THR A 164 8.64 10.16 -4.90
CA THR A 164 8.75 11.58 -4.51
C THR A 164 10.17 12.13 -4.63
N GLU A 165 11.18 11.26 -4.69
CA GLU A 165 12.59 11.64 -4.68
C GLU A 165 13.31 11.41 -6.03
N GLY A 166 12.69 10.73 -7.00
CA GLY A 166 13.29 10.38 -8.30
C GLY A 166 14.30 9.24 -8.20
N THR A 167 14.08 8.34 -7.27
CA THR A 167 14.99 7.22 -6.99
C THR A 167 14.59 5.90 -7.65
N PHE A 168 13.44 5.85 -8.30
CA PHE A 168 12.97 4.67 -9.02
C PHE A 168 13.92 4.30 -10.16
N ARG A 169 14.27 3.02 -10.25
CA ARG A 169 15.21 2.49 -11.27
C ARG A 169 14.67 1.21 -11.89
N PRO A 170 14.07 1.28 -13.09
CA PRO A 170 13.53 0.10 -13.80
C PRO A 170 14.54 -1.03 -13.97
N VAL A 171 15.83 -0.69 -14.18
CA VAL A 171 16.90 -1.69 -14.28
C VAL A 171 16.99 -2.62 -13.06
N ARG A 172 16.61 -2.15 -11.88
CA ARG A 172 16.57 -2.98 -10.67
C ARG A 172 15.44 -3.99 -10.72
N LEU A 173 14.31 -3.62 -11.31
CA LEU A 173 13.17 -4.53 -11.49
C LEU A 173 13.53 -5.64 -12.48
N LEU A 174 14.26 -5.31 -13.54
CA LEU A 174 14.73 -6.32 -14.52
C LEU A 174 15.63 -7.37 -13.88
N ALA A 175 16.57 -6.95 -13.02
CA ALA A 175 17.45 -7.88 -12.31
C ALA A 175 16.67 -8.79 -11.33
N VAL A 176 15.63 -8.27 -10.67
CA VAL A 176 14.75 -9.08 -9.80
C VAL A 176 13.88 -10.02 -10.64
N ALA A 177 13.34 -9.55 -11.78
CA ALA A 177 12.54 -10.36 -12.69
C ALA A 177 13.34 -11.56 -13.21
N GLU A 178 14.59 -11.36 -13.62
CA GLU A 178 15.50 -12.41 -14.05
C GLU A 178 15.69 -13.50 -12.97
N ARG A 179 15.89 -13.09 -11.72
CA ARG A 179 16.00 -14.01 -10.56
C ARG A 179 14.80 -14.96 -10.44
N TYR A 180 13.60 -14.46 -10.73
CA TYR A 180 12.37 -15.24 -10.63
C TYR A 180 11.94 -15.89 -11.96
N GLY A 181 12.73 -15.74 -13.02
CA GLY A 181 12.43 -16.29 -14.34
C GLY A 181 11.22 -15.61 -15.02
N LEU A 182 10.92 -14.37 -14.64
CA LEU A 182 9.83 -13.58 -15.23
C LEU A 182 10.29 -12.84 -16.47
N ASN A 183 9.36 -12.56 -17.39
CA ASN A 183 9.60 -11.68 -18.50
C ASN A 183 9.77 -10.23 -18.02
N GLY A 184 10.96 -9.65 -18.26
CA GLY A 184 11.30 -8.32 -17.78
C GLY A 184 10.41 -7.21 -18.34
N GLU A 185 10.02 -7.28 -19.62
CA GLU A 185 9.13 -6.29 -20.25
C GLU A 185 7.73 -6.35 -19.62
N GLU A 186 7.15 -7.52 -19.46
CA GLU A 186 5.85 -7.68 -18.80
C GLU A 186 5.88 -7.20 -17.34
N VAL A 187 6.97 -7.47 -16.61
CA VAL A 187 7.15 -6.98 -15.25
C VAL A 187 7.17 -5.45 -15.21
N LEU A 188 7.85 -4.79 -16.15
CA LEU A 188 7.86 -3.33 -16.22
C LEU A 188 6.49 -2.76 -16.59
N ASP A 189 5.76 -3.37 -17.52
CA ASP A 189 4.40 -2.96 -17.92
C ASP A 189 3.37 -3.12 -16.79
N ASN A 190 3.64 -4.02 -15.86
CA ASN A 190 2.81 -4.23 -14.67
C ASN A 190 3.13 -3.29 -13.51
N VAL A 191 4.06 -2.36 -13.67
CA VAL A 191 4.37 -1.32 -12.68
C VAL A 191 3.92 0.04 -13.19
N ALA A 192 2.79 0.53 -12.69
CA ALA A 192 2.32 1.88 -12.97
C ALA A 192 3.10 2.89 -12.11
N TYR A 193 3.98 3.65 -12.74
CA TYR A 193 4.87 4.61 -12.10
C TYR A 193 4.35 6.04 -12.22
N ALA A 194 4.40 6.78 -11.14
CA ALA A 194 4.15 8.22 -11.13
C ALA A 194 5.18 8.97 -10.27
N ARG A 195 5.66 10.11 -10.77
CA ARG A 195 6.44 11.06 -10.00
C ARG A 195 5.52 12.07 -9.32
N ALA A 196 5.60 12.18 -7.99
CA ALA A 196 4.93 13.25 -7.26
C ALA A 196 5.88 14.43 -7.07
N TYR A 197 5.40 15.65 -7.37
CA TYR A 197 6.20 16.86 -7.32
C TYR A 197 5.92 17.75 -6.10
N ASN A 198 4.75 17.61 -5.49
CA ASN A 198 4.34 18.27 -4.26
C ASN A 198 3.31 17.41 -3.52
N SER A 199 3.00 17.78 -2.29
CA SER A 199 2.09 17.02 -1.42
C SER A 199 0.65 16.98 -1.95
N GLU A 200 0.18 18.03 -2.58
CA GLU A 200 -1.13 18.07 -3.24
C GLU A 200 -1.20 17.07 -4.42
N HIS A 201 -0.19 17.10 -5.29
CA HIS A 201 -0.07 16.14 -6.39
C HIS A 201 0.02 14.70 -5.89
N GLN A 202 0.78 14.48 -4.79
CA GLN A 202 0.87 13.16 -4.15
C GLN A 202 -0.52 12.64 -3.72
N LEU A 203 -1.37 13.49 -3.17
CA LEU A 203 -2.74 13.13 -2.80
C LEU A 203 -3.63 12.89 -4.04
N GLN A 204 -3.50 13.71 -5.10
CA GLN A 204 -4.24 13.54 -6.36
C GLN A 204 -3.91 12.20 -7.03
N LEU A 205 -2.65 11.75 -6.98
CA LEU A 205 -2.24 10.46 -7.51
C LEU A 205 -2.96 9.28 -6.84
N LEU A 206 -3.36 9.40 -5.58
CA LEU A 206 -4.16 8.36 -4.91
C LEU A 206 -5.58 8.24 -5.50
N ASN A 207 -6.17 9.35 -5.94
CA ASN A 207 -7.48 9.31 -6.61
C ASN A 207 -7.37 8.62 -7.98
N GLN A 208 -6.30 8.90 -8.73
CA GLN A 208 -6.01 8.22 -10.00
C GLN A 208 -5.74 6.72 -9.77
N ALA A 209 -4.99 6.38 -8.71
CA ALA A 209 -4.74 4.99 -8.32
C ALA A 209 -6.06 4.25 -8.04
N ALA A 210 -7.00 4.87 -7.32
CA ALA A 210 -8.30 4.29 -7.05
C ALA A 210 -9.06 3.94 -8.35
N THR A 211 -9.02 4.83 -9.35
CA THR A 211 -9.66 4.58 -10.66
C THR A 211 -8.98 3.41 -11.38
N MET A 212 -7.64 3.38 -11.44
CA MET A 212 -6.89 2.29 -12.08
C MET A 212 -7.16 0.93 -11.42
N MET A 213 -7.32 0.90 -10.10
CA MET A 213 -7.61 -0.32 -9.34
C MET A 213 -9.02 -0.86 -9.57
N THR A 214 -9.94 -0.08 -10.11
CA THR A 214 -11.26 -0.58 -10.55
C THR A 214 -11.21 -1.23 -11.93
N GLU A 215 -10.22 -0.91 -12.74
CA GLU A 215 -10.08 -1.42 -14.12
C GLU A 215 -9.28 -2.71 -14.18
N THR A 216 -8.22 -2.81 -13.37
CA THR A 216 -7.33 -3.96 -13.35
C THR A 216 -6.91 -4.31 -11.93
N ARG A 217 -6.50 -5.57 -11.72
CA ARG A 217 -6.03 -6.06 -10.41
C ARG A 217 -4.65 -5.49 -10.08
N PHE A 218 -4.58 -4.81 -8.95
CA PHE A 218 -3.35 -4.44 -8.27
C PHE A 218 -3.23 -5.21 -6.96
N SER A 219 -2.04 -5.48 -6.50
CA SER A 219 -1.77 -6.13 -5.21
C SER A 219 -0.92 -5.27 -4.28
N LEU A 220 -0.27 -4.23 -4.82
CA LEU A 220 0.66 -3.41 -4.08
C LEU A 220 0.60 -1.93 -4.51
N LEU A 221 0.62 -1.03 -3.54
CA LEU A 221 0.85 0.40 -3.71
C LEU A 221 2.05 0.82 -2.88
N ILE A 222 3.03 1.44 -3.51
CA ILE A 222 4.26 1.94 -2.89
C ILE A 222 4.27 3.46 -2.94
N VAL A 223 4.65 4.10 -1.83
CA VAL A 223 4.95 5.54 -1.78
C VAL A 223 6.37 5.73 -1.22
N ASP A 224 7.30 6.05 -2.08
CA ASP A 224 8.71 6.22 -1.74
C ASP A 224 9.18 7.65 -2.07
N SER A 225 9.21 8.54 -1.09
CA SER A 225 8.90 8.46 0.34
C SER A 225 7.61 9.24 0.67
N ALA A 226 6.83 8.76 1.65
CA ALA A 226 5.56 9.39 2.03
C ALA A 226 5.71 10.79 2.64
N THR A 227 6.87 11.12 3.21
CA THR A 227 7.09 12.33 4.02
C THR A 227 8.00 13.38 3.40
N SER A 228 8.72 13.04 2.32
CA SER A 228 9.74 13.95 1.77
C SER A 228 9.16 15.30 1.35
N LEU A 229 8.03 15.31 0.64
CA LEU A 229 7.38 16.52 0.15
C LEU A 229 6.80 17.40 1.26
N TYR A 230 6.37 16.78 2.36
CA TYR A 230 5.87 17.53 3.53
C TYR A 230 6.96 18.33 4.26
N ARG A 231 8.23 18.08 3.99
CA ARG A 231 9.34 18.87 4.54
C ARG A 231 9.59 20.14 3.76
N THR A 232 9.27 20.14 2.48
CA THR A 232 9.51 21.25 1.56
C THR A 232 8.29 22.15 1.39
N ASP A 233 7.09 21.57 1.36
CA ASP A 233 5.86 22.30 1.07
C ASP A 233 5.32 23.09 2.28
N PHE A 234 5.72 22.73 3.51
CA PHE A 234 5.25 23.33 4.76
C PHE A 234 6.44 23.80 5.60
N MET A 235 7.05 24.92 5.22
CA MET A 235 8.24 25.46 5.90
C MET A 235 7.94 26.60 6.89
N GLY A 236 6.75 27.16 6.88
CA GLY A 236 6.32 28.26 7.75
C GLY A 236 6.06 27.83 9.20
N ARG A 237 6.42 28.68 10.18
CA ARG A 237 6.17 28.40 11.61
C ARG A 237 4.70 28.22 11.95
N GLY A 238 3.75 28.77 11.15
CA GLY A 238 2.31 28.64 11.32
C GLY A 238 1.67 27.47 10.57
N GLU A 239 2.43 26.71 9.77
CA GLU A 239 1.88 25.70 8.85
C GLU A 239 1.82 24.29 9.45
N LEU A 240 2.25 24.10 10.69
CA LEU A 240 2.27 22.78 11.33
C LEU A 240 0.89 22.12 11.32
N SER A 241 -0.16 22.86 11.64
CA SER A 241 -1.54 22.36 11.67
C SER A 241 -2.01 21.95 10.27
N SER A 242 -1.75 22.76 9.26
CA SER A 242 -2.09 22.47 7.86
C SER A 242 -1.35 21.23 7.35
N ARG A 243 -0.05 21.14 7.66
CA ARG A 243 0.77 19.96 7.35
C ARG A 243 0.21 18.70 7.99
N GLN A 244 -0.13 18.75 9.28
CA GLN A 244 -0.69 17.61 10.00
C GLN A 244 -2.04 17.18 9.42
N THR A 245 -2.92 18.14 9.13
CA THR A 245 -4.24 17.88 8.53
C THR A 245 -4.10 17.24 7.17
N HIS A 246 -3.21 17.76 6.32
CA HIS A 246 -2.99 17.21 4.97
C HIS A 246 -2.36 15.80 5.03
N LEU A 247 -1.36 15.60 5.89
CA LEU A 247 -0.74 14.30 6.10
C LEU A 247 -1.75 13.26 6.63
N ALA A 248 -2.60 13.65 7.59
CA ALA A 248 -3.65 12.79 8.10
C ALA A 248 -4.65 12.38 7.02
N LYS A 249 -5.04 13.32 6.13
CA LYS A 249 -5.89 13.03 4.96
C LYS A 249 -5.22 12.05 4.01
N PHE A 250 -3.93 12.24 3.72
CA PHE A 250 -3.14 11.34 2.87
C PHE A 250 -3.08 9.93 3.44
N MET A 251 -2.70 9.77 4.71
CA MET A 251 -2.62 8.47 5.37
C MET A 251 -3.98 7.77 5.46
N ARG A 252 -5.05 8.51 5.74
CA ARG A 252 -6.42 7.96 5.74
C ARG A 252 -6.84 7.47 4.37
N THR A 253 -6.45 8.18 3.31
CA THR A 253 -6.73 7.75 1.92
C THR A 253 -5.98 6.45 1.60
N LEU A 254 -4.71 6.33 2.01
CA LEU A 254 -3.95 5.08 1.85
C LEU A 254 -4.61 3.91 2.58
N GLN A 255 -5.03 4.12 3.84
CA GLN A 255 -5.71 3.08 4.62
C GLN A 255 -7.01 2.65 3.94
N ARG A 256 -7.81 3.62 3.47
CA ARG A 256 -9.03 3.32 2.73
C ARG A 256 -8.76 2.49 1.48
N LEU A 257 -7.72 2.81 0.70
CA LEU A 257 -7.37 2.04 -0.50
C LEU A 257 -6.93 0.61 -0.15
N ALA A 258 -6.17 0.44 0.94
CA ALA A 258 -5.79 -0.87 1.41
C ALA A 258 -7.01 -1.74 1.78
N ASP A 259 -7.97 -1.15 2.51
CA ASP A 259 -9.19 -1.83 2.94
C ASP A 259 -10.14 -2.11 1.76
N GLU A 260 -10.32 -1.13 0.87
CA GLU A 260 -11.26 -1.17 -0.25
C GLU A 260 -10.84 -2.19 -1.31
N PHE A 261 -9.57 -2.21 -1.69
CA PHE A 261 -9.05 -3.03 -2.77
C PHE A 261 -8.30 -4.29 -2.28
N GLY A 262 -8.13 -4.45 -0.97
CA GLY A 262 -7.40 -5.59 -0.41
C GLY A 262 -5.92 -5.62 -0.82
N ILE A 263 -5.31 -4.47 -1.05
CA ILE A 263 -3.91 -4.35 -1.46
C ILE A 263 -2.97 -4.16 -0.28
N ALA A 264 -1.71 -4.52 -0.46
CA ALA A 264 -0.64 -4.10 0.43
C ALA A 264 -0.27 -2.63 0.13
N VAL A 265 -0.11 -1.82 1.17
CA VAL A 265 0.44 -0.47 1.04
C VAL A 265 1.78 -0.42 1.76
N VAL A 266 2.83 -0.03 1.05
CA VAL A 266 4.17 0.15 1.60
C VAL A 266 4.57 1.60 1.47
N ILE A 267 4.89 2.23 2.59
CA ILE A 267 5.43 3.58 2.60
C ILE A 267 6.85 3.58 3.14
N THR A 268 7.72 4.38 2.54
CA THR A 268 9.03 4.65 3.13
C THR A 268 9.01 5.98 3.86
N ASN A 269 9.81 6.05 4.93
CA ASN A 269 9.92 7.22 5.76
C ASN A 269 11.40 7.48 6.15
N GLN A 270 11.71 8.73 6.42
CA GLN A 270 13.03 9.16 6.88
C GLN A 270 13.04 9.31 8.40
N VAL A 271 14.23 9.36 8.97
CA VAL A 271 14.45 9.66 10.40
C VAL A 271 15.10 11.02 10.57
N VAL A 272 14.82 11.66 11.68
CA VAL A 272 15.48 12.90 12.13
C VAL A 272 16.12 12.68 13.48
N ALA A 273 17.29 13.30 13.70
CA ALA A 273 17.91 13.32 15.01
C ALA A 273 17.03 14.12 15.98
N GLN A 274 16.78 13.58 17.16
CA GLN A 274 16.12 14.30 18.24
C GLN A 274 17.16 15.19 18.91
N VAL A 275 17.05 16.50 18.69
CA VAL A 275 18.00 17.51 19.22
C VAL A 275 17.59 18.02 20.62
N ASP A 276 16.56 17.43 21.23
CA ASP A 276 16.12 17.82 22.56
C ASP A 276 17.16 17.43 23.62
N GLY A 277 18.03 18.39 23.95
CA GLY A 277 19.13 18.25 24.90
C GLY A 277 18.71 18.17 26.39
N GLY A 278 17.61 17.49 26.70
CA GLY A 278 17.23 17.20 28.08
C GLY A 278 18.03 16.02 28.69
N PRO A 279 18.11 15.91 30.02
CA PRO A 279 18.84 14.79 30.68
C PRO A 279 18.37 13.40 30.25
N SER A 280 17.11 13.27 29.80
CA SER A 280 16.54 12.02 29.26
C SER A 280 17.09 11.61 27.89
N ALA A 281 17.67 12.54 27.13
CA ALA A 281 18.30 12.23 25.83
C ALA A 281 19.58 11.40 25.98
N MET A 282 20.26 11.51 27.10
CA MET A 282 21.48 10.71 27.41
C MET A 282 21.20 9.23 27.62
N PHE A 283 19.97 8.88 27.96
CA PHE A 283 19.53 7.49 28.23
C PHE A 283 18.71 6.87 27.09
N ASN A 284 18.50 7.60 25.99
CA ASN A 284 17.72 7.10 24.86
C ASN A 284 18.65 6.33 23.91
N PRO A 285 18.55 5.00 23.79
CA PRO A 285 19.45 4.19 22.96
C PRO A 285 19.25 4.46 21.45
N ASP A 286 18.20 5.15 21.06
CA ASP A 286 17.91 5.49 19.65
C ASP A 286 17.49 6.95 19.51
N PRO A 287 18.46 7.89 19.31
CA PRO A 287 18.20 9.33 19.25
C PRO A 287 17.49 9.75 17.95
N LYS A 288 17.15 8.81 17.07
CA LYS A 288 16.55 9.05 15.76
C LYS A 288 15.10 8.58 15.73
N LYS A 289 14.19 9.51 15.43
CA LYS A 289 12.76 9.22 15.30
C LYS A 289 12.29 9.33 13.85
N PRO A 290 11.35 8.46 13.42
CA PRO A 290 10.72 8.60 12.12
C PRO A 290 9.93 9.91 12.03
N ILE A 291 9.93 10.51 10.84
CA ILE A 291 9.18 11.74 10.54
C ILE A 291 7.67 11.43 10.51
N GLY A 292 6.84 12.45 10.76
CA GLY A 292 5.37 12.33 10.67
C GLY A 292 4.68 12.11 12.02
N GLY A 293 5.45 11.89 13.10
CA GLY A 293 4.92 11.83 14.47
C GLY A 293 3.79 10.81 14.63
N ASN A 294 2.80 11.16 15.45
CA ASN A 294 1.68 10.28 15.79
C ASN A 294 0.78 9.96 14.58
N ILE A 295 0.70 10.84 13.57
CA ILE A 295 -0.19 10.62 12.42
C ILE A 295 0.22 9.37 11.64
N ILE A 296 1.50 9.26 11.29
CA ILE A 296 2.02 8.07 10.60
C ILE A 296 2.07 6.88 11.54
N ALA A 297 2.48 7.09 12.80
CA ALA A 297 2.57 6.03 13.79
C ALA A 297 1.23 5.29 14.01
N HIS A 298 0.13 6.02 14.05
CA HIS A 298 -1.20 5.42 14.26
C HIS A 298 -1.86 4.91 12.97
N ALA A 299 -1.47 5.43 11.81
CA ALA A 299 -2.01 4.98 10.54
C ALA A 299 -1.29 3.73 10.00
N SER A 300 -0.01 3.55 10.35
CA SER A 300 0.78 2.39 9.93
C SER A 300 0.49 1.20 10.83
N THR A 301 0.10 0.07 10.25
CA THR A 301 -0.19 -1.17 10.99
C THR A 301 1.10 -1.85 11.46
N THR A 302 2.05 -2.01 10.55
CA THR A 302 3.38 -2.59 10.84
C THR A 302 4.44 -1.55 10.55
N ARG A 303 5.38 -1.36 11.46
CA ARG A 303 6.47 -0.40 11.36
C ARG A 303 7.81 -1.10 11.46
N LEU A 304 8.64 -0.93 10.44
CA LEU A 304 9.94 -1.58 10.31
C LEU A 304 11.05 -0.55 10.35
N SER A 305 11.98 -0.72 11.31
CA SER A 305 13.17 0.11 11.43
C SER A 305 14.34 -0.57 10.72
N LEU A 306 14.95 0.13 9.77
CA LEU A 306 16.13 -0.37 9.06
C LEU A 306 17.39 0.31 9.55
N LYS A 307 18.42 -0.50 9.77
CA LYS A 307 19.79 -0.06 10.11
C LYS A 307 20.79 -0.66 9.11
N LYS A 308 21.89 0.06 8.88
CA LYS A 308 22.99 -0.44 8.07
C LYS A 308 23.77 -1.48 8.87
N GLY A 309 23.98 -2.65 8.29
CA GLY A 309 24.89 -3.67 8.76
C GLY A 309 26.29 -3.52 8.15
N ARG A 310 27.07 -4.57 8.15
CA ARG A 310 28.39 -4.63 7.50
C ARG A 310 28.23 -4.92 6.00
N GLY A 311 29.03 -4.31 5.16
CA GLY A 311 28.99 -4.52 3.71
C GLY A 311 27.60 -4.28 3.12
N GLU A 312 27.07 -5.29 2.45
CA GLU A 312 25.75 -5.24 1.82
C GLU A 312 24.62 -5.69 2.75
N THR A 313 24.93 -6.08 4.00
CA THR A 313 23.90 -6.49 4.96
C THR A 313 23.17 -5.29 5.57
N ARG A 314 21.95 -5.53 5.97
CA ARG A 314 21.06 -4.59 6.66
C ARG A 314 20.35 -5.32 7.79
N ILE A 315 19.96 -4.58 8.82
CA ILE A 315 19.19 -5.09 9.95
C ILE A 315 17.79 -4.48 9.85
N CYS A 316 16.78 -5.33 9.86
CA CYS A 316 15.38 -4.95 9.96
C CYS A 316 14.85 -5.34 11.33
N LYS A 317 14.31 -4.38 12.07
CA LYS A 317 13.67 -4.58 13.37
C LYS A 317 12.19 -4.25 13.26
N ILE A 318 11.32 -5.09 13.83
CA ILE A 318 9.93 -4.73 14.07
C ILE A 318 9.91 -3.65 15.15
N TYR A 319 9.50 -2.45 14.76
CA TYR A 319 9.42 -1.30 15.64
C TYR A 319 8.06 -1.21 16.32
N ASP A 320 7.00 -1.57 15.58
CA ASP A 320 5.63 -1.63 16.07
C ASP A 320 4.80 -2.58 15.20
N SER A 321 3.95 -3.39 15.83
CA SER A 321 3.02 -4.30 15.16
C SER A 321 1.94 -4.77 16.13
N PRO A 322 0.68 -4.93 15.67
CA PRO A 322 -0.40 -5.42 16.52
C PRO A 322 -0.30 -6.92 16.84
N CYS A 323 0.49 -7.69 16.10
CA CYS A 323 0.52 -9.15 16.21
C CYS A 323 1.93 -9.77 16.20
N LEU A 324 2.94 -9.04 15.70
CA LEU A 324 4.31 -9.54 15.63
C LEU A 324 5.11 -9.12 16.86
N PRO A 325 5.89 -10.03 17.48
CA PRO A 325 6.73 -9.68 18.61
C PRO A 325 7.89 -8.77 18.18
N GLU A 326 8.41 -7.99 19.11
CA GLU A 326 9.59 -7.18 18.89
C GLU A 326 10.80 -8.10 18.65
N SER A 327 11.30 -8.13 17.43
CA SER A 327 12.42 -8.94 16.98
C SER A 327 13.10 -8.30 15.78
N ASP A 328 14.25 -8.80 15.41
CA ASP A 328 15.02 -8.31 14.27
C ASP A 328 15.63 -9.46 13.46
N CYS A 329 15.98 -9.17 12.22
CA CYS A 329 16.71 -10.07 11.36
C CYS A 329 17.69 -9.31 10.47
N MET A 330 18.64 -10.04 9.89
CA MET A 330 19.51 -9.52 8.84
C MET A 330 18.97 -9.88 7.45
N PHE A 331 19.14 -8.97 6.50
CA PHE A 331 18.94 -9.22 5.07
C PHE A 331 20.07 -8.59 4.27
N ALA A 332 20.21 -8.95 3.02
CA ALA A 332 21.23 -8.41 2.12
C ALA A 332 20.60 -7.69 0.92
N ILE A 333 21.31 -6.68 0.43
CA ILE A 333 21.01 -6.03 -0.86
C ILE A 333 21.96 -6.63 -1.89
N THR A 334 21.43 -7.44 -2.79
CA THR A 334 22.20 -8.13 -3.84
C THR A 334 22.00 -7.47 -5.21
N ALA A 335 22.74 -7.95 -6.20
CA ALA A 335 22.53 -7.55 -7.58
C ALA A 335 21.09 -7.86 -8.05
N GLU A 336 20.50 -8.93 -7.54
CA GLU A 336 19.19 -9.47 -7.89
C GLU A 336 18.06 -9.02 -6.92
N GLY A 337 18.27 -7.95 -6.17
CA GLY A 337 17.30 -7.41 -5.23
C GLY A 337 17.58 -7.76 -3.77
N ILE A 338 16.53 -7.85 -2.96
CA ILE A 338 16.61 -8.24 -1.55
C ILE A 338 16.79 -9.76 -1.45
N GLY A 339 17.70 -10.18 -0.58
CA GLY A 339 17.98 -11.59 -0.33
C GLY A 339 18.47 -11.83 1.09
N ASP A 340 18.78 -13.10 1.40
CA ASP A 340 19.37 -13.46 2.66
C ASP A 340 20.87 -13.15 2.66
N PRO A 341 21.48 -12.87 3.83
CA PRO A 341 22.92 -12.69 3.98
C PRO A 341 23.67 -13.94 3.53
N SER A 342 24.85 -13.77 2.92
CA SER A 342 25.71 -14.89 2.62
C SER A 342 26.28 -15.52 3.89
N PRO A 343 26.68 -16.82 3.89
CA PRO A 343 27.34 -17.45 5.04
C PRO A 343 28.58 -16.66 5.53
N LYS A 344 29.30 -16.03 4.60
CA LYS A 344 30.48 -15.19 4.92
C LYS A 344 30.11 -13.90 5.68
N ASP A 345 28.90 -13.44 5.54
CA ASP A 345 28.43 -12.23 6.25
C ASP A 345 28.02 -12.57 7.69
N LEU A 346 27.64 -13.84 7.95
CA LEU A 346 27.21 -14.34 9.26
C LEU A 346 28.39 -14.82 10.14
N GLU A 347 29.52 -15.23 9.54
CA GLU A 347 30.71 -15.76 10.25
C GLU A 347 31.58 -14.66 10.87
N LYS A 348 31.25 -13.39 10.71
CA LYS A 348 32.07 -12.23 11.13
C LYS A 348 31.52 -11.48 12.36
N ASP A 349 30.60 -12.09 13.10
CA ASP A 349 30.10 -11.56 14.38
C ASP A 349 30.81 -12.12 15.60
#